data_a05aa1f6b7bfbaebcc500784aa4b064f
#
_entry.id   a05aa1f6b7bfbaebcc500784aa4b064f
#
_cell.length_a   1.000
_cell.length_b   1.000
_cell.length_c   1.000
_cell.angle_alpha   90.00
_cell.angle_beta   90.00
_cell.angle_gamma   90.00
#
_symmetry.space_group_name_H-M   'P 1'
#
loop_
_entity.id
_entity.type
_entity.pdbx_description
1 polymer ?
#
loop_
_entity_poly.entity_id
_entity_poly.type
_entity_poly.pdbx_seq_one_letter_code
_entity_poly.pdbx_strand_id
1 'polypeptide(L)'
;MATDEPTGNDMIEILTDFPDNVVAAAAHGVVTRRDYQDTLLPLVELALRRYPKIRFYYDLGAQFSKMEPGAMWEDFKIGVEHISRWERVAIVTDVEWVRHATNVFRFLMPGEVRVFATSEAASAREWITAVSV
;
A
#
# COMPACT_ATOMS: atom_id res chain seq x y z
N MET A 1 -19.83 12.07 16.16
CA MET A 1 -19.61 11.95 15.61
C MET A 1 -18.92 11.75 15.13
N ALA A 2 -19.07 11.74 15.09
CA ALA A 2 -18.50 11.53 14.46
C ALA A 2 -17.88 11.50 14.05
N THR A 3 -17.69 11.70 14.06
CA THR A 3 -17.19 11.67 13.52
C THR A 3 -16.41 11.33 13.14
N ASP A 4 -16.12 11.05 13.34
CA ASP A 4 -15.37 10.67 12.96
C ASP A 4 -15.27 10.14 12.03
N GLU A 5 -15.78 9.97 11.56
CA GLU A 5 -15.76 9.49 10.58
C GLU A 5 -15.13 10.08 9.80
N PRO A 6 -14.41 10.01 9.68
CA PRO A 6 -13.76 10.56 8.93
C PRO A 6 -13.84 10.70 7.85
N THR A 7 -14.05 11.16 8.32
CA THR A 7 -14.09 11.03 7.47
C THR A 7 -14.46 10.02 6.83
N GLY A 8 -15.20 9.62 7.27
CA GLY A 8 -15.81 8.50 6.76
C GLY A 8 -15.63 8.28 5.33
N ASN A 9 -15.06 9.17 4.70
CA ASN A 9 -14.78 9.04 3.30
C ASN A 9 -13.48 8.41 3.02
N ASP A 10 -12.66 8.34 4.03
CA ASP A 10 -11.34 7.83 3.88
C ASP A 10 -11.36 6.35 4.00
N MET A 11 -11.30 5.67 2.86
CA MET A 11 -11.26 4.22 2.78
C MET A 11 -9.83 3.70 2.83
N ILE A 12 -8.85 4.58 2.97
CA ILE A 12 -7.46 4.22 3.19
C ILE A 12 -7.06 4.74 4.57
N GLU A 13 -6.72 3.82 5.44
CA GLU A 13 -6.23 4.14 6.79
C GLU A 13 -4.72 4.10 6.78
N ILE A 14 -4.08 5.17 7.25
CA ILE A 14 -2.62 5.20 7.36
C ILE A 14 -2.22 4.56 8.68
N LEU A 15 -1.31 3.60 8.60
CA LEU A 15 -0.81 2.89 9.76
C LEU A 15 0.45 3.58 10.25
N THR A 16 0.52 3.89 11.55
CA THR A 16 1.52 4.80 12.08
C THR A 16 2.65 4.16 12.88
N ASP A 17 2.56 2.87 13.15
CA ASP A 17 3.55 2.19 13.98
C ASP A 17 4.62 1.46 13.14
N PHE A 18 5.03 2.12 12.06
CA PHE A 18 6.09 1.62 11.16
C PHE A 18 7.21 2.65 11.10
N PRO A 19 8.43 2.22 10.74
CA PRO A 19 9.53 3.16 10.52
C PRO A 19 9.20 4.17 9.42
N ASP A 20 9.84 5.33 9.45
CA ASP A 20 9.53 6.44 8.54
C ASP A 20 9.75 6.13 7.07
N ASN A 21 10.63 5.17 6.75
CA ASN A 21 10.87 4.80 5.35
C ASN A 21 9.85 3.78 4.84
N VAL A 22 8.88 3.39 5.66
CA VAL A 22 7.81 2.49 5.27
C VAL A 22 6.51 3.28 5.23
N VAL A 23 5.90 3.34 4.05
CA VAL A 23 4.53 3.86 3.91
C VAL A 23 3.61 2.67 4.15
N ALA A 24 2.78 2.76 5.17
CA ALA A 24 1.91 1.65 5.56
C ALA A 24 0.46 2.09 5.56
N ALA A 25 -0.38 1.31 4.92
CA ALA A 25 -1.80 1.63 4.77
C ALA A 25 -2.67 0.38 4.79
N ALA A 26 -3.91 0.55 5.19
CA ALA A 26 -4.93 -0.50 5.12
C ALA A 26 -6.12 0.04 4.34
N ALA A 27 -6.66 -0.79 3.45
CA ALA A 27 -7.81 -0.42 2.65
C ALA A 27 -9.10 -0.98 3.27
N HIS A 28 -10.13 -0.15 3.32
CA HIS A 28 -11.43 -0.51 3.86
C HIS A 28 -12.52 -0.21 2.83
N GLY A 29 -13.51 -1.08 2.73
CA GLY A 29 -14.66 -0.84 1.86
C GLY A 29 -14.28 -0.64 0.41
N VAL A 30 -14.89 0.37 -0.22
CA VAL A 30 -14.67 0.70 -1.62
C VAL A 30 -13.62 1.81 -1.72
N VAL A 31 -12.49 1.51 -2.32
CA VAL A 31 -11.39 2.47 -2.47
C VAL A 31 -11.55 3.26 -3.76
N THR A 32 -11.45 4.58 -3.67
CA THR A 32 -11.68 5.48 -4.80
C THR A 32 -10.39 6.20 -5.18
N ARG A 33 -10.42 6.86 -6.35
CA ARG A 33 -9.30 7.70 -6.78
C ARG A 33 -9.00 8.78 -5.75
N ARG A 34 -10.04 9.37 -5.16
CA ARG A 34 -9.87 10.43 -4.19
C ARG A 34 -9.14 9.95 -2.95
N ASP A 35 -9.40 8.71 -2.53
CA ASP A 35 -8.68 8.13 -1.40
C ASP A 35 -7.18 8.10 -1.66
N TYR A 36 -6.79 7.76 -2.88
CA TYR A 36 -5.37 7.76 -3.25
C TYR A 36 -4.82 9.17 -3.30
N GLN A 37 -5.54 10.10 -3.95
CA GLN A 37 -5.05 11.46 -4.14
C GLN A 37 -4.96 12.24 -2.82
N ASP A 38 -5.94 12.07 -1.95
CA ASP A 38 -6.03 12.86 -0.73
C ASP A 38 -5.28 12.27 0.46
N THR A 39 -5.13 10.94 0.49
CA THR A 39 -4.60 10.26 1.67
C THR A 39 -3.26 9.59 1.42
N LEU A 40 -3.17 8.76 0.40
CA LEU A 40 -1.97 7.94 0.19
C LEU A 40 -0.86 8.68 -0.54
N LEU A 41 -1.18 9.35 -1.63
CA LEU A 41 -0.18 10.00 -2.46
C LEU A 41 0.64 11.06 -1.70
N PRO A 42 0.03 11.93 -0.89
CA PRO A 42 0.84 12.90 -0.13
C PRO A 42 1.86 12.23 0.78
N LEU A 43 1.51 11.09 1.35
CA LEU A 43 2.39 10.37 2.25
C LEU A 43 3.55 9.73 1.49
N VAL A 44 3.26 9.16 0.32
CA VAL A 44 4.29 8.59 -0.55
C VAL A 44 5.27 9.69 -0.96
N GLU A 45 4.75 10.85 -1.37
CA GLU A 45 5.60 11.96 -1.80
C GLU A 45 6.48 12.47 -0.67
N LEU A 46 5.93 12.54 0.53
CA LEU A 46 6.72 12.96 1.70
C LEU A 46 7.87 11.98 1.95
N ALA A 47 7.60 10.69 1.91
CA ALA A 47 8.63 9.67 2.13
C ALA A 47 9.71 9.74 1.04
N LEU A 48 9.31 9.97 -0.20
CA LEU A 48 10.24 10.07 -1.32
C LEU A 48 11.16 11.29 -1.21
N ARG A 49 10.70 12.35 -0.56
CA ARG A 49 11.54 13.53 -0.32
C ARG A 49 12.59 13.28 0.75
N ARG A 50 12.31 12.33 1.67
CA ARG A 50 13.18 12.08 2.82
C ARG A 50 14.15 10.92 2.60
N TYR A 51 13.80 9.97 1.73
CA TYR A 51 14.58 8.75 1.56
C TYR A 51 14.78 8.44 0.09
N PRO A 52 15.98 7.98 -0.30
CA PRO A 52 16.22 7.58 -1.71
C PRO A 52 15.45 6.32 -2.09
N LYS A 53 15.23 5.43 -1.13
CA LYS A 53 14.44 4.22 -1.32
C LYS A 53 13.40 4.13 -0.21
N ILE A 54 12.19 3.71 -0.55
CA ILE A 54 11.12 3.54 0.42
C ILE A 54 10.50 2.16 0.29
N ARG A 55 9.73 1.78 1.32
CA ARG A 55 9.01 0.51 1.35
C ARG A 55 7.53 0.78 1.50
N PHE A 56 6.72 -0.16 1.04
CA PHE A 56 5.26 -0.02 1.10
C PHE A 56 4.64 -1.28 1.70
N TYR A 57 3.77 -1.07 2.68
CA TYR A 57 2.99 -2.12 3.30
C TYR A 57 1.52 -1.79 3.05
N TYR A 58 0.81 -2.69 2.37
CA TYR A 58 -0.58 -2.42 2.01
C TYR A 58 -1.46 -3.60 2.40
N ASP A 59 -2.37 -3.35 3.34
CA ASP A 59 -3.29 -4.36 3.84
C ASP A 59 -4.65 -4.23 3.16
N LEU A 60 -4.97 -5.18 2.28
CA LEU A 60 -6.26 -5.28 1.64
C LEU A 60 -6.93 -6.54 2.19
N GLY A 61 -7.20 -6.52 3.50
CA GLY A 61 -7.70 -7.67 4.23
C GLY A 61 -9.22 -7.74 4.27
N ALA A 62 -9.74 -8.19 5.39
CA ALA A 62 -11.17 -8.51 5.54
C ALA A 62 -12.09 -7.31 5.36
N GLN A 63 -11.61 -6.10 5.63
CA GLN A 63 -12.41 -4.88 5.53
C GLN A 63 -12.48 -4.33 4.10
N PHE A 64 -11.63 -4.80 3.22
CA PHE A 64 -11.56 -4.32 1.84
C PHE A 64 -12.68 -4.96 1.01
N SER A 65 -13.42 -4.13 0.24
CA SER A 65 -14.47 -4.62 -0.66
C SER A 65 -14.04 -4.64 -2.11
N LYS A 66 -13.67 -3.47 -2.63
CA LYS A 66 -13.22 -3.37 -4.02
C LYS A 66 -12.51 -2.04 -4.25
N MET A 67 -11.85 -1.95 -5.39
CA MET A 67 -11.13 -0.75 -5.80
C MET A 67 -11.76 -0.25 -7.09
N GLU A 68 -12.15 1.02 -7.12
CA GLU A 68 -12.71 1.61 -8.33
C GLU A 68 -11.65 1.74 -9.43
N PRO A 69 -12.06 1.74 -10.71
CA PRO A 69 -11.08 1.85 -11.80
C PRO A 69 -10.16 3.07 -11.67
N GLY A 70 -10.69 4.21 -11.21
CA GLY A 70 -9.86 5.39 -10.98
C GLY A 70 -8.79 5.17 -9.93
N ALA A 71 -9.12 4.42 -8.87
CA ALA A 71 -8.15 4.08 -7.84
C ALA A 71 -7.10 3.12 -8.37
N MET A 72 -7.51 2.14 -9.18
CA MET A 72 -6.56 1.21 -9.82
C MET A 72 -5.55 1.96 -10.67
N TRP A 73 -6.03 2.97 -11.40
CA TRP A 73 -5.15 3.79 -12.24
C TRP A 73 -4.15 4.57 -11.40
N GLU A 74 -4.61 5.18 -10.29
CA GLU A 74 -3.72 5.93 -9.41
C GLU A 74 -2.68 5.01 -8.77
N ASP A 75 -3.10 3.81 -8.37
CA ASP A 75 -2.19 2.83 -7.78
C ASP A 75 -1.10 2.44 -8.77
N PHE A 76 -1.51 2.15 -10.00
CA PHE A 76 -0.59 1.78 -11.06
C PHE A 76 0.39 2.93 -11.35
N LYS A 77 -0.10 4.16 -11.45
CA LYS A 77 0.74 5.33 -11.70
C LYS A 77 1.80 5.51 -10.62
N ILE A 78 1.38 5.44 -9.35
CA ILE A 78 2.31 5.59 -8.24
C ILE A 78 3.42 4.55 -8.34
N GLY A 79 3.04 3.30 -8.59
CA GLY A 79 4.01 2.22 -8.69
C GLY A 79 5.01 2.42 -9.82
N VAL A 80 4.50 2.81 -11.00
CA VAL A 80 5.34 2.93 -12.20
C VAL A 80 6.20 4.19 -12.19
N GLU A 81 5.62 5.31 -11.75
CA GLU A 81 6.35 6.59 -11.75
C GLU A 81 7.59 6.57 -10.85
N HIS A 82 7.55 5.77 -9.79
CA HIS A 82 8.64 5.73 -8.83
C HIS A 82 9.25 4.33 -8.72
N ILE A 83 9.19 3.57 -9.81
CA ILE A 83 9.49 2.14 -9.79
C ILE A 83 10.90 1.83 -9.25
N SER A 84 11.87 2.69 -9.52
CA SER A 84 13.24 2.48 -9.04
C SER A 84 13.43 2.88 -7.57
N ARG A 85 12.43 3.52 -6.98
CA ARG A 85 12.51 4.00 -5.61
C ARG A 85 11.92 3.00 -4.59
N TRP A 86 11.16 2.02 -5.06
CA TRP A 86 10.55 1.00 -4.19
C TRP A 86 11.57 -0.07 -3.85
N GLU A 87 11.93 -0.17 -2.58
CA GLU A 87 12.87 -1.19 -2.12
C GLU A 87 12.17 -2.51 -1.84
N ARG A 88 11.06 -2.44 -1.11
CA ARG A 88 10.22 -3.61 -0.79
C ARG A 88 8.76 -3.21 -0.79
N VAL A 89 7.92 -4.07 -1.30
CA VAL A 89 6.47 -3.89 -1.26
C VAL A 89 5.84 -5.15 -0.70
N ALA A 90 5.07 -5.01 0.38
CA ALA A 90 4.33 -6.11 0.98
C ALA A 90 2.85 -5.87 0.77
N ILE A 91 2.19 -6.79 0.09
CA ILE A 91 0.74 -6.75 -0.11
C ILE A 91 0.13 -7.87 0.71
N VAL A 92 -0.76 -7.52 1.64
CA VAL A 92 -1.44 -8.49 2.50
C VAL A 92 -2.88 -8.59 2.02
N THR A 93 -3.24 -9.72 1.43
CA THR A 93 -4.59 -9.91 0.90
C THR A 93 -4.86 -11.36 0.56
N ASP A 94 -6.15 -11.73 0.64
CA ASP A 94 -6.63 -13.02 0.13
C ASP A 94 -7.40 -12.82 -1.17
N VAL A 95 -7.54 -11.59 -1.65
CA VAL A 95 -8.30 -11.28 -2.86
C VAL A 95 -7.52 -11.69 -4.09
N GLU A 96 -8.08 -12.59 -4.89
CA GLU A 96 -7.37 -13.22 -6.01
C GLU A 96 -6.88 -12.25 -7.06
N TRP A 97 -7.74 -11.32 -7.50
CA TRP A 97 -7.30 -10.41 -8.56
C TRP A 97 -6.16 -9.50 -8.10
N VAL A 98 -6.16 -9.14 -6.82
CA VAL A 98 -5.08 -8.31 -6.26
C VAL A 98 -3.78 -9.10 -6.26
N ARG A 99 -3.86 -10.37 -5.88
CA ARG A 99 -2.69 -11.25 -5.88
C ARG A 99 -2.12 -11.42 -7.29
N HIS A 100 -2.99 -11.62 -8.27
CA HIS A 100 -2.58 -11.73 -9.67
C HIS A 100 -1.94 -10.43 -10.18
N ALA A 101 -2.58 -9.29 -9.92
CA ALA A 101 -2.06 -8.00 -10.37
C ALA A 101 -0.68 -7.74 -9.76
N THR A 102 -0.53 -8.05 -8.47
CA THR A 102 0.74 -7.85 -7.79
C THR A 102 1.83 -8.76 -8.36
N ASN A 103 1.49 -10.01 -8.65
CA ASN A 103 2.45 -10.95 -9.24
C ASN A 103 2.92 -10.52 -10.62
N VAL A 104 2.04 -9.88 -11.40
CA VAL A 104 2.44 -9.31 -12.69
C VAL A 104 3.38 -8.12 -12.46
N PHE A 105 3.01 -7.24 -11.54
CA PHE A 105 3.79 -6.03 -11.26
C PHE A 105 5.20 -6.35 -10.78
N ARG A 106 5.37 -7.44 -10.01
CA ARG A 106 6.67 -7.77 -9.43
C ARG A 106 7.74 -8.07 -10.49
N PHE A 107 7.33 -8.48 -11.70
CA PHE A 107 8.28 -8.68 -12.77
C PHE A 107 8.85 -7.38 -13.33
N LEU A 108 8.15 -6.28 -13.11
CA LEU A 108 8.57 -4.97 -13.59
C LEU A 108 9.43 -4.22 -12.57
N MET A 109 9.42 -4.66 -11.33
CA MET A 109 10.02 -3.91 -10.23
C MET A 109 11.44 -4.40 -9.93
N PRO A 110 12.43 -3.50 -9.86
CA PRO A 110 13.78 -3.90 -9.48
C PRO A 110 13.90 -4.28 -7.99
N GLY A 111 12.99 -3.76 -7.15
CA GLY A 111 12.95 -4.14 -5.74
C GLY A 111 12.20 -5.44 -5.52
N GLU A 112 11.94 -5.77 -4.26
CA GLU A 112 11.25 -7.01 -3.91
C GLU A 112 9.78 -6.77 -3.63
N VAL A 113 8.92 -7.58 -4.22
CA VAL A 113 7.48 -7.55 -3.97
C VAL A 113 7.06 -8.91 -3.46
N ARG A 114 6.35 -8.94 -2.34
CA ARG A 114 5.80 -10.17 -1.77
C ARG A 114 4.32 -10.02 -1.47
N VAL A 115 3.58 -11.08 -1.75
CA VAL A 115 2.16 -11.15 -1.41
C VAL A 115 2.01 -12.11 -0.24
N PHE A 116 1.29 -11.66 0.77
CA PHE A 116 1.03 -12.44 1.98
C PHE A 116 -0.46 -12.67 2.12
N ALA A 117 -0.85 -13.83 2.64
CA ALA A 117 -2.25 -14.07 3.01
C ALA A 117 -2.62 -13.19 4.20
N THR A 118 -3.90 -12.92 4.38
CA THR A 118 -4.38 -12.13 5.50
C THR A 118 -3.91 -12.71 6.84
N SER A 119 -3.84 -14.03 6.93
CA SER A 119 -3.37 -14.71 8.15
C SER A 119 -1.87 -14.53 8.38
N GLU A 120 -1.14 -13.99 7.41
CA GLU A 120 0.31 -13.82 7.49
C GLU A 120 0.71 -12.36 7.69
N ALA A 121 -0.20 -11.54 8.16
CA ALA A 121 0.07 -10.10 8.35
C ALA A 121 1.27 -9.84 9.25
N ALA A 122 1.45 -10.64 10.30
CA ALA A 122 2.60 -10.48 11.19
C ALA A 122 3.91 -10.74 10.45
N SER A 123 3.95 -11.76 9.61
CA SER A 123 5.14 -12.06 8.81
C SER A 123 5.43 -10.95 7.80
N ALA A 124 4.36 -10.39 7.21
CA ALA A 124 4.51 -9.29 6.27
C ALA A 124 5.11 -8.06 6.96
N ARG A 125 4.63 -7.76 8.17
CA ARG A 125 5.14 -6.64 8.95
C ARG A 125 6.60 -6.83 9.31
N GLU A 126 6.98 -8.03 9.72
CA GLU A 126 8.37 -8.37 10.00
C GLU A 126 9.26 -8.16 8.78
N TRP A 127 8.81 -8.66 7.64
CA TRP A 127 9.62 -8.59 6.43
C TRP A 127 9.79 -7.14 5.94
N ILE A 128 8.70 -6.34 5.98
CA ILE A 128 8.77 -4.98 5.46
C ILE A 128 9.61 -4.07 6.35
N THR A 129 9.77 -4.42 7.62
CA THR A 129 10.56 -3.62 8.55
C THR A 129 11.95 -4.18 8.78
N ALA A 130 12.28 -5.35 8.22
CA ALA A 130 13.58 -5.97 8.42
C ALA A 130 14.70 -5.12 7.85
N VAL A 131 15.82 -5.08 8.57
CA VAL A 131 16.98 -4.33 8.11
C VAL A 131 17.58 -5.03 6.90
N SER A 132 17.91 -4.24 5.87
CA SER A 132 18.61 -4.76 4.70
C SER A 132 20.08 -4.98 5.05
N VAL A 133 20.61 -6.10 4.64
CA VAL A 133 21.99 -6.46 4.92
C VAL A 133 22.82 -6.35 3.67
#